data_bca7db2f60d59183bc165c03b2f3c77a
#
_entry.id   bca7db2f60d59183bc165c03b2f3c77a
#
_cell.length_a   1.000
_cell.length_b   1.000
_cell.length_c   1.000
_cell.angle_alpha   90.00
_cell.angle_beta   90.00
_cell.angle_gamma   90.00
#
_symmetry.space_group_name_H-M   'P 1'
#
loop_
_entity.id
_entity.type
_entity.pdbx_description
1 polymer ?
#
loop_
_entity_poly.entity_id
_entity_poly.type
_entity_poly.pdbx_seq_one_letter_code
_entity_poly.pdbx_strand_id
1 'polypeptide(L)'
;ALMSIYKLFWDDYCSWYLELIKPAYGQPIDKVTYTETLCFFEALLKMIHPVMPFITEELWQDMADRKEGETIMFQHTPVAGDVNAEFVSDFELAEDAVNAIRSIRQQKNISPKDTLQVMFKGNFPAAMIPVVTKLANASSAEIVEDFGSTSEGVSQMVRTVEMYVPLTGKVNVEEEIAKLEAELKYQREFLESVRKKHSNEKFTAHAPEKVVAVERKKEADS
;
A
#
# COMPACT_ATOMS: atom_id res chain seq x y z
N ALA A 1 14.20 -6.47 -17.24
CA ALA A 1 15.13 -5.39 -16.86
C ALA A 1 14.41 -4.05 -16.69
N LEU A 2 13.81 -3.42 -17.74
CA LEU A 2 13.20 -2.08 -17.60
C LEU A 2 12.09 -2.02 -16.56
N MET A 3 11.17 -3.00 -16.54
CA MET A 3 10.09 -3.04 -15.53
C MET A 3 10.60 -3.24 -14.10
N SER A 4 11.72 -3.92 -13.92
CA SER A 4 12.34 -4.06 -12.59
C SER A 4 12.94 -2.75 -12.13
N ILE A 5 13.60 -1.99 -13.02
CA ILE A 5 14.12 -0.65 -12.72
C ILE A 5 12.96 0.32 -12.43
N TYR A 6 11.88 0.25 -13.20
CA TYR A 6 10.69 1.07 -12.98
C TYR A 6 10.08 0.81 -11.59
N LYS A 7 9.91 -0.45 -11.20
CA LYS A 7 9.41 -0.80 -9.86
C LYS A 7 10.33 -0.30 -8.76
N LEU A 8 11.63 -0.56 -8.89
CA LEU A 8 12.62 -0.08 -7.92
C LEU A 8 12.57 1.45 -7.77
N PHE A 9 12.42 2.18 -8.89
CA PHE A 9 12.32 3.64 -8.86
C PHE A 9 10.99 4.13 -8.29
N TRP A 10 9.87 3.64 -8.81
CA TRP A 10 8.55 4.16 -8.50
C TRP A 10 7.98 3.60 -7.20
N ASP A 11 8.00 2.28 -7.06
CA ASP A 11 7.42 1.62 -5.91
C ASP A 11 8.36 1.73 -4.69
N ASP A 12 9.59 1.22 -4.79
CA ASP A 12 10.47 1.12 -3.63
C ASP A 12 11.07 2.48 -3.23
N TYR A 13 11.69 3.19 -4.19
CA TYR A 13 12.35 4.46 -3.87
C TYR A 13 11.33 5.59 -3.62
N CYS A 14 10.44 5.88 -4.57
CA CYS A 14 9.52 7.02 -4.44
C CYS A 14 8.42 6.78 -3.43
N SER A 15 7.76 5.61 -3.44
CA SER A 15 6.56 5.37 -2.62
C SER A 15 6.89 4.97 -1.19
N TRP A 16 8.03 4.33 -0.94
CA TRP A 16 8.42 3.87 0.38
C TRP A 16 9.61 4.62 0.95
N TYR A 17 10.77 4.56 0.29
CA TYR A 17 12.01 5.12 0.85
C TYR A 17 11.90 6.62 1.11
N LEU A 18 11.49 7.41 0.12
CA LEU A 18 11.38 8.86 0.28
C LEU A 18 10.35 9.25 1.36
N GLU A 19 9.25 8.53 1.48
CA GLU A 19 8.26 8.78 2.54
C GLU A 19 8.81 8.42 3.93
N LEU A 20 9.60 7.33 4.00
CA LEU A 20 10.20 6.89 5.25
C LEU A 20 11.24 7.90 5.78
N ILE A 21 12.06 8.49 4.90
CA ILE A 21 13.12 9.43 5.32
C ILE A 21 12.65 10.86 5.51
N LYS A 22 11.42 11.22 5.10
CA LYS A 22 10.90 12.58 5.28
C LYS A 22 11.02 13.03 6.74
N PRO A 23 11.69 14.17 7.02
CA PRO A 23 11.70 14.74 8.36
C PRO A 23 10.30 15.25 8.75
N ALA A 24 10.10 15.54 10.02
CA ALA A 24 8.91 16.26 10.47
C ALA A 24 8.81 17.61 9.75
N TYR A 25 7.58 18.09 9.56
CA TYR A 25 7.34 19.36 8.85
C TYR A 25 8.17 20.52 9.46
N GLY A 26 8.88 21.23 8.58
CA GLY A 26 9.74 22.34 8.99
C GLY A 26 11.08 21.93 9.61
N GLN A 27 11.39 20.65 9.70
CA GLN A 27 12.70 20.16 10.17
C GLN A 27 13.60 19.84 8.96
N PRO A 28 14.92 20.15 9.08
CA PRO A 28 15.85 19.76 8.03
C PRO A 28 16.09 18.24 8.03
N ILE A 29 16.45 17.71 6.86
CA ILE A 29 17.01 16.36 6.77
C ILE A 29 18.45 16.36 7.28
N ASP A 30 18.88 15.30 7.95
CA ASP A 30 20.26 15.16 8.35
C ASP A 30 21.19 14.87 7.15
N LYS A 31 22.46 15.23 7.32
CA LYS A 31 23.44 15.15 6.22
C LYS A 31 23.68 13.71 5.75
N VAL A 32 23.67 12.74 6.65
CA VAL A 32 23.92 11.33 6.29
C VAL A 32 22.79 10.82 5.44
N THR A 33 21.53 10.93 5.90
CA THR A 33 20.35 10.53 5.17
C THR A 33 20.26 11.22 3.81
N TYR A 34 20.55 12.53 3.75
CA TYR A 34 20.58 13.28 2.50
C TYR A 34 21.62 12.73 1.51
N THR A 35 22.85 12.49 1.98
CA THR A 35 23.93 11.98 1.13
C THR A 35 23.61 10.57 0.60
N GLU A 36 23.12 9.67 1.45
CA GLU A 36 22.72 8.33 1.05
C GLU A 36 21.55 8.35 0.05
N THR A 37 20.60 9.25 0.25
CA THR A 37 19.48 9.45 -0.70
C THR A 37 19.99 9.85 -2.09
N LEU A 38 20.95 10.77 -2.16
CA LEU A 38 21.57 11.16 -3.43
C LEU A 38 22.34 10.01 -4.07
N CYS A 39 23.06 9.21 -3.27
CA CYS A 39 23.77 8.02 -3.78
C CYS A 39 22.80 7.00 -4.40
N PHE A 40 21.68 6.72 -3.74
CA PHE A 40 20.65 5.83 -4.30
C PHE A 40 20.02 6.41 -5.57
N PHE A 41 19.72 7.71 -5.57
CA PHE A 41 19.16 8.38 -6.74
C PHE A 41 20.13 8.34 -7.93
N GLU A 42 21.41 8.62 -7.70
CA GLU A 42 22.46 8.51 -8.73
C GLU A 42 22.55 7.09 -9.31
N ALA A 43 22.48 6.07 -8.44
CA ALA A 43 22.47 4.68 -8.90
C ALA A 43 21.27 4.38 -9.80
N LEU A 44 20.08 4.87 -9.43
CA LEU A 44 18.87 4.73 -10.24
C LEU A 44 18.99 5.45 -11.59
N LEU A 45 19.55 6.67 -11.62
CA LEU A 45 19.81 7.43 -12.86
C LEU A 45 20.75 6.64 -13.80
N LYS A 46 21.82 6.08 -13.27
CA LYS A 46 22.76 5.24 -14.05
C LYS A 46 22.09 4.01 -14.65
N MET A 47 21.19 3.37 -13.91
CA MET A 47 20.46 2.19 -14.41
C MET A 47 19.43 2.53 -15.50
N ILE A 48 18.78 3.69 -15.41
CA ILE A 48 17.73 4.08 -16.37
C ILE A 48 18.29 4.88 -17.57
N HIS A 49 19.51 5.40 -17.46
CA HIS A 49 20.15 6.23 -18.48
C HIS A 49 20.12 5.65 -19.90
N PRO A 50 20.35 4.36 -20.15
CA PRO A 50 20.27 3.79 -21.49
C PRO A 50 18.91 3.93 -22.17
N VAL A 51 17.85 4.15 -21.39
CA VAL A 51 16.46 4.29 -21.90
C VAL A 51 16.03 5.76 -21.94
N MET A 52 16.51 6.58 -21.01
CA MET A 52 16.15 7.98 -20.85
C MET A 52 17.39 8.89 -20.77
N PRO A 53 18.23 8.96 -21.84
CA PRO A 53 19.56 9.54 -21.74
C PRO A 53 19.55 11.04 -21.41
N PHE A 54 18.62 11.82 -21.96
CA PHE A 54 18.64 13.27 -21.82
C PHE A 54 18.29 13.73 -20.40
N ILE A 55 17.16 13.27 -19.88
CA ILE A 55 16.71 13.70 -18.54
C ILE A 55 17.64 13.18 -17.43
N THR A 56 18.18 11.97 -17.59
CA THR A 56 19.10 11.43 -16.59
C THR A 56 20.44 12.12 -16.60
N GLU A 57 20.93 12.56 -17.75
CA GLU A 57 22.14 13.40 -17.86
C GLU A 57 21.91 14.74 -17.16
N GLU A 58 20.82 15.44 -17.47
CA GLU A 58 20.50 16.73 -16.88
C GLU A 58 20.40 16.65 -15.36
N LEU A 59 19.62 15.69 -14.83
CA LEU A 59 19.49 15.50 -13.40
C LEU A 59 20.83 15.13 -12.74
N TRP A 60 21.66 14.31 -13.39
CA TRP A 60 22.96 13.92 -12.87
C TRP A 60 23.93 15.10 -12.81
N GLN A 61 23.88 16.00 -13.79
CA GLN A 61 24.68 17.23 -13.79
C GLN A 61 24.24 18.18 -12.66
N ASP A 62 22.92 18.30 -12.42
CA ASP A 62 22.37 19.18 -11.38
C ASP A 62 22.63 18.67 -9.95
N MET A 63 22.90 17.37 -9.77
CA MET A 63 23.15 16.79 -8.44
C MET A 63 24.45 17.23 -7.80
N ALA A 64 25.45 17.63 -8.56
CA ALA A 64 26.75 18.03 -8.04
C ALA A 64 27.53 18.87 -9.07
N ASP A 65 28.47 19.69 -8.59
CA ASP A 65 29.41 20.38 -9.47
C ASP A 65 30.25 19.37 -10.25
N ARG A 66 30.11 19.38 -11.57
CA ARG A 66 30.83 18.48 -12.49
C ARG A 66 31.88 19.26 -13.28
N LYS A 67 32.95 18.58 -13.67
CA LYS A 67 33.95 19.17 -14.56
C LYS A 67 33.43 19.16 -16.00
N GLU A 68 33.95 20.11 -16.81
CA GLU A 68 33.64 20.15 -18.23
C GLU A 68 33.98 18.80 -18.90
N GLY A 69 33.02 18.22 -19.62
CA GLY A 69 33.15 16.92 -20.28
C GLY A 69 32.82 15.69 -19.40
N GLU A 70 32.52 15.86 -18.10
CA GLU A 70 31.96 14.77 -17.32
C GLU A 70 30.53 14.50 -17.74
N THR A 71 30.20 13.23 -17.93
CA THR A 71 28.85 12.77 -18.28
C THR A 71 28.54 11.44 -17.61
N ILE A 72 27.25 11.23 -17.29
CA ILE A 72 26.76 9.98 -16.73
C ILE A 72 27.02 8.78 -17.67
N MET A 73 27.13 9.04 -18.98
CA MET A 73 27.38 8.02 -20.00
C MET A 73 28.68 7.25 -19.77
N PHE A 74 29.67 7.86 -19.14
CA PHE A 74 30.97 7.22 -18.84
C PHE A 74 31.02 6.65 -17.42
N GLN A 75 29.93 6.70 -16.68
CA GLN A 75 29.88 6.16 -15.33
C GLN A 75 29.64 4.64 -15.36
N HIS A 76 30.20 3.96 -14.38
CA HIS A 76 29.97 2.52 -14.22
C HIS A 76 28.56 2.24 -13.74
N THR A 77 27.96 1.17 -14.24
CA THR A 77 26.68 0.63 -13.73
C THR A 77 26.84 0.23 -12.27
N PRO A 78 25.89 0.54 -11.41
CA PRO A 78 25.93 0.11 -10.01
C PRO A 78 26.07 -1.39 -9.87
N VAL A 79 26.90 -1.82 -8.94
CA VAL A 79 27.07 -3.23 -8.60
C VAL A 79 26.26 -3.51 -7.34
N ALA A 80 25.49 -4.59 -7.35
CA ALA A 80 24.73 -5.01 -6.18
C ALA A 80 25.70 -5.42 -5.05
N GLY A 81 25.45 -4.93 -3.86
CA GLY A 81 26.12 -5.35 -2.65
C GLY A 81 25.51 -6.62 -2.04
N ASP A 82 25.97 -6.98 -0.86
CA ASP A 82 25.37 -8.07 -0.09
C ASP A 82 23.96 -7.70 0.37
N VAL A 83 23.04 -8.65 0.23
CA VAL A 83 21.63 -8.47 0.61
C VAL A 83 21.40 -9.11 1.97
N ASN A 84 20.92 -8.33 2.93
CA ASN A 84 20.38 -8.86 4.17
C ASN A 84 18.94 -9.34 3.94
N ALA A 85 18.78 -10.63 3.61
CA ALA A 85 17.48 -11.21 3.28
C ALA A 85 16.47 -11.16 4.44
N GLU A 86 16.96 -11.25 5.69
CA GLU A 86 16.12 -11.13 6.89
C GLU A 86 15.53 -9.71 6.98
N PHE A 87 16.38 -8.69 6.88
CA PHE A 87 15.92 -7.29 6.90
C PHE A 87 14.92 -6.98 5.78
N VAL A 88 15.17 -7.50 4.56
CA VAL A 88 14.24 -7.32 3.43
C VAL A 88 12.89 -7.96 3.75
N SER A 89 12.88 -9.19 4.27
CA SER A 89 11.65 -9.89 4.65
C SER A 89 10.88 -9.17 5.76
N ASP A 90 11.61 -8.63 6.75
CA ASP A 90 11.02 -7.84 7.84
C ASP A 90 10.40 -6.54 7.33
N PHE A 91 11.08 -5.87 6.41
CA PHE A 91 10.56 -4.64 5.79
C PHE A 91 9.33 -4.91 4.93
N GLU A 92 9.34 -5.97 4.12
CA GLU A 92 8.16 -6.39 3.35
C GLU A 92 6.94 -6.71 4.25
N LEU A 93 7.17 -7.32 5.43
CA LEU A 93 6.10 -7.55 6.40
C LEU A 93 5.56 -6.22 6.95
N ALA A 94 6.42 -5.23 7.18
CA ALA A 94 6.00 -3.90 7.59
C ALA A 94 5.20 -3.18 6.49
N GLU A 95 5.59 -3.32 5.22
CA GLU A 95 4.83 -2.80 4.07
C GLU A 95 3.44 -3.40 3.99
N ASP A 96 3.33 -4.72 4.14
CA ASP A 96 2.04 -5.43 4.16
C ASP A 96 1.16 -4.93 5.32
N ALA A 97 1.73 -4.71 6.51
CA ALA A 97 1.02 -4.16 7.66
C ALA A 97 0.52 -2.72 7.40
N VAL A 98 1.35 -1.85 6.83
CA VAL A 98 0.96 -0.48 6.47
C VAL A 98 -0.18 -0.51 5.44
N ASN A 99 -0.10 -1.37 4.43
CA ASN A 99 -1.14 -1.49 3.41
C ASN A 99 -2.45 -2.03 3.99
N ALA A 100 -2.38 -2.99 4.92
CA ALA A 100 -3.55 -3.48 5.65
C ALA A 100 -4.21 -2.36 6.47
N ILE A 101 -3.45 -1.53 7.18
CA ILE A 101 -3.97 -0.40 7.94
C ILE A 101 -4.63 0.64 7.01
N ARG A 102 -4.01 0.93 5.87
CA ARG A 102 -4.58 1.83 4.85
C ARG A 102 -5.90 1.29 4.30
N SER A 103 -5.99 -0.02 4.07
CA SER A 103 -7.22 -0.70 3.65
C SER A 103 -8.31 -0.60 4.71
N ILE A 104 -8.00 -0.83 5.99
CA ILE A 104 -8.94 -0.66 7.11
C ILE A 104 -9.45 0.78 7.16
N ARG A 105 -8.58 1.78 7.01
CA ARG A 105 -8.98 3.19 6.98
C ARG A 105 -9.97 3.47 5.86
N GLN A 106 -9.71 2.95 4.66
CA GLN A 106 -10.59 3.12 3.51
C GLN A 106 -11.95 2.45 3.74
N GLN A 107 -11.97 1.21 4.22
CA GLN A 107 -13.20 0.45 4.49
C GLN A 107 -14.07 1.11 5.56
N LYS A 108 -13.44 1.68 6.59
CA LYS A 108 -14.12 2.31 7.74
C LYS A 108 -14.27 3.83 7.60
N ASN A 109 -13.96 4.42 6.46
CA ASN A 109 -14.01 5.87 6.20
C ASN A 109 -13.22 6.71 7.23
N ILE A 110 -12.09 6.19 7.73
CA ILE A 110 -11.26 6.90 8.70
C ILE A 110 -10.31 7.83 7.96
N SER A 111 -10.30 9.10 8.35
CA SER A 111 -9.42 10.11 7.75
C SER A 111 -7.94 9.71 7.87
N PRO A 112 -7.11 9.90 6.83
CA PRO A 112 -5.67 9.71 6.93
C PRO A 112 -4.99 10.57 8.01
N LYS A 113 -5.64 11.66 8.44
CA LYS A 113 -5.14 12.56 9.50
C LYS A 113 -5.38 12.02 10.92
N ASP A 114 -6.35 11.14 11.07
CA ASP A 114 -6.67 10.56 12.38
C ASP A 114 -5.62 9.50 12.72
N THR A 115 -5.07 9.56 13.90
CA THR A 115 -4.11 8.55 14.35
C THR A 115 -4.83 7.29 14.82
N LEU A 116 -4.28 6.10 14.55
CA LEU A 116 -4.78 4.81 14.98
C LEU A 116 -3.80 4.16 15.94
N GLN A 117 -4.31 3.36 16.87
CA GLN A 117 -3.49 2.40 17.63
C GLN A 117 -3.42 1.10 16.82
N VAL A 118 -2.28 0.42 16.87
CA VAL A 118 -2.09 -0.85 16.18
C VAL A 118 -1.42 -1.82 17.14
N MET A 119 -1.93 -3.03 17.21
CA MET A 119 -1.37 -4.10 18.03
C MET A 119 -1.04 -5.27 17.12
N PHE A 120 0.11 -5.88 17.36
CA PHE A 120 0.57 -7.07 16.65
C PHE A 120 0.68 -8.24 17.62
N LYS A 121 0.17 -9.39 17.21
CA LYS A 121 0.32 -10.65 17.94
C LYS A 121 1.06 -11.65 17.07
N GLY A 122 2.14 -12.19 17.60
CA GLY A 122 3.01 -13.10 16.86
C GLY A 122 4.42 -12.54 16.67
N ASN A 123 5.14 -13.07 15.71
CA ASN A 123 6.54 -12.71 15.48
C ASN A 123 6.66 -11.49 14.54
N PHE A 124 6.25 -10.32 15.02
CA PHE A 124 6.46 -9.07 14.30
C PHE A 124 7.81 -8.46 14.68
N PRO A 125 8.67 -8.04 13.71
CA PRO A 125 9.99 -7.48 14.01
C PRO A 125 9.88 -6.13 14.74
N ALA A 126 10.40 -6.06 15.96
CA ALA A 126 10.33 -4.83 16.77
C ALA A 126 11.02 -3.63 16.09
N ALA A 127 12.07 -3.88 15.30
CA ALA A 127 12.78 -2.85 14.54
C ALA A 127 11.87 -2.17 13.49
N MET A 128 10.78 -2.82 13.06
CA MET A 128 9.84 -2.29 12.06
C MET A 128 8.68 -1.49 12.67
N ILE A 129 8.52 -1.49 13.98
CA ILE A 129 7.49 -0.71 14.68
C ILE A 129 7.54 0.80 14.33
N PRO A 130 8.71 1.47 14.33
CA PRO A 130 8.79 2.87 13.94
C PRO A 130 8.38 3.12 12.48
N VAL A 131 8.67 2.18 11.58
CA VAL A 131 8.30 2.25 10.16
C VAL A 131 6.78 2.25 10.03
N VAL A 132 6.10 1.27 10.65
CA VAL A 132 4.64 1.18 10.64
C VAL A 132 4.01 2.41 11.29
N THR A 133 4.51 2.83 12.46
CA THR A 133 4.00 4.01 13.17
C THR A 133 4.03 5.25 12.29
N LYS A 134 5.14 5.48 11.60
CA LYS A 134 5.30 6.64 10.72
C LYS A 134 4.44 6.57 9.46
N LEU A 135 4.53 5.49 8.72
CA LEU A 135 3.92 5.36 7.39
C LEU A 135 2.40 5.10 7.43
N ALA A 136 1.90 4.52 8.51
CA ALA A 136 0.47 4.32 8.74
C ALA A 136 -0.19 5.45 9.55
N ASN A 137 0.56 6.49 9.96
CA ASN A 137 0.08 7.53 10.87
C ASN A 137 -0.55 6.93 12.13
N ALA A 138 0.16 5.99 12.77
CA ALA A 138 -0.29 5.38 14.01
C ALA A 138 0.14 6.23 15.23
N SER A 139 -0.71 6.32 16.25
CA SER A 139 -0.36 6.94 17.54
C SER A 139 0.53 6.03 18.37
N SER A 140 0.32 4.72 18.27
CA SER A 140 1.20 3.69 18.83
C SER A 140 1.11 2.41 17.98
N ALA A 141 2.20 1.65 17.97
CA ALA A 141 2.23 0.30 17.43
C ALA A 141 2.99 -0.57 18.43
N GLU A 142 2.37 -1.65 18.88
CA GLU A 142 2.89 -2.47 19.98
C GLU A 142 2.76 -3.95 19.65
N ILE A 143 3.73 -4.75 20.13
CA ILE A 143 3.67 -6.19 20.04
C ILE A 143 3.09 -6.70 21.37
N VAL A 144 2.01 -7.46 21.32
CA VAL A 144 1.29 -7.96 22.48
C VAL A 144 1.14 -9.49 22.44
N GLU A 145 1.03 -10.11 23.59
CA GLU A 145 0.75 -11.54 23.68
C GLU A 145 -0.74 -11.85 23.44
N ASP A 146 -1.62 -10.92 23.84
CA ASP A 146 -3.05 -11.03 23.61
C ASP A 146 -3.67 -9.61 23.46
N PHE A 147 -4.73 -9.51 22.65
CA PHE A 147 -5.42 -8.23 22.41
C PHE A 147 -6.37 -7.84 23.55
N GLY A 148 -6.57 -8.70 24.55
CA GLY A 148 -7.48 -8.45 25.64
C GLY A 148 -8.97 -8.50 25.23
N SER A 149 -9.84 -8.02 26.12
CA SER A 149 -11.30 -8.00 25.90
C SER A 149 -11.76 -6.76 25.11
N THR A 150 -10.99 -6.30 24.12
CA THR A 150 -11.36 -5.15 23.30
C THR A 150 -12.48 -5.54 22.33
N SER A 151 -13.69 -5.04 22.58
CA SER A 151 -14.90 -5.44 21.86
C SER A 151 -15.12 -4.70 20.52
N GLU A 152 -14.38 -3.63 20.25
CA GLU A 152 -14.59 -2.79 19.06
C GLU A 152 -13.27 -2.57 18.33
N GLY A 153 -13.07 -3.30 17.25
CA GLY A 153 -11.87 -3.17 16.41
C GLY A 153 -11.91 -4.13 15.22
N VAL A 154 -10.89 -4.04 14.39
CA VAL A 154 -10.69 -4.93 13.24
C VAL A 154 -9.44 -5.75 13.47
N SER A 155 -9.59 -7.08 13.43
CA SER A 155 -8.48 -8.03 13.40
C SER A 155 -8.25 -8.45 11.95
N GLN A 156 -7.00 -8.48 11.52
CA GLN A 156 -6.59 -8.90 10.19
C GLN A 156 -5.26 -9.66 10.24
N MET A 157 -5.18 -10.77 9.51
CA MET A 157 -3.93 -11.48 9.33
C MET A 157 -3.05 -10.78 8.30
N VAL A 158 -1.81 -10.51 8.68
CA VAL A 158 -0.75 -9.99 7.82
C VAL A 158 0.34 -11.04 7.76
N ARG A 159 0.38 -11.83 6.69
CA ARG A 159 1.18 -13.06 6.59
C ARG A 159 0.91 -13.99 7.78
N THR A 160 1.88 -14.14 8.68
CA THR A 160 1.80 -15.02 9.87
C THR A 160 1.54 -14.26 11.16
N VAL A 161 1.37 -12.94 11.10
CA VAL A 161 1.14 -12.07 12.25
C VAL A 161 -0.31 -11.61 12.27
N GLU A 162 -0.96 -11.69 13.42
CA GLU A 162 -2.28 -11.11 13.61
C GLU A 162 -2.15 -9.65 14.02
N MET A 163 -2.78 -8.76 13.27
CA MET A 163 -2.83 -7.33 13.53
C MET A 163 -4.23 -6.94 14.00
N TYR A 164 -4.31 -6.16 15.05
CA TYR A 164 -5.55 -5.61 15.59
C TYR A 164 -5.50 -4.09 15.64
N VAL A 165 -6.57 -3.47 15.16
CA VAL A 165 -6.74 -2.01 15.17
C VAL A 165 -8.02 -1.67 15.95
N PRO A 166 -7.92 -1.14 17.17
CA PRO A 166 -9.08 -0.70 17.93
C PRO A 166 -9.71 0.53 17.26
N LEU A 167 -11.04 0.49 17.09
CA LEU A 167 -11.81 1.55 16.42
C LEU A 167 -12.72 2.33 17.37
N THR A 168 -12.57 2.13 18.67
CA THR A 168 -13.43 2.74 19.68
C THR A 168 -13.55 4.25 19.50
N GLY A 169 -14.77 4.74 19.25
CA GLY A 169 -15.08 6.16 19.06
C GLY A 169 -14.58 6.80 17.76
N LYS A 170 -14.03 6.03 16.81
CA LYS A 170 -13.52 6.55 15.52
C LYS A 170 -14.41 6.22 14.32
N VAL A 171 -15.41 5.36 14.52
CA VAL A 171 -16.38 5.01 13.49
C VAL A 171 -17.74 5.51 13.94
N ASN A 172 -18.41 6.25 13.08
CA ASN A 172 -19.81 6.59 13.29
C ASN A 172 -20.67 5.36 12.95
N VAL A 173 -20.99 4.59 13.99
CA VAL A 173 -21.73 3.33 13.86
C VAL A 173 -23.08 3.55 13.16
N GLU A 174 -23.74 4.67 13.41
CA GLU A 174 -25.04 4.99 12.79
C GLU A 174 -24.92 5.23 11.29
N GLU A 175 -23.86 5.93 10.83
CA GLU A 175 -23.59 6.12 9.39
C GLU A 175 -23.18 4.81 8.72
N GLU A 176 -22.42 3.96 9.39
CA GLU A 176 -22.01 2.67 8.86
C GLU A 176 -23.20 1.71 8.72
N ILE A 177 -24.09 1.67 9.72
CA ILE A 177 -25.32 0.90 9.68
C ILE A 177 -26.20 1.39 8.52
N ALA A 178 -26.43 2.71 8.41
CA ALA A 178 -27.25 3.28 7.34
C ALA A 178 -26.69 2.95 5.93
N LYS A 179 -25.34 2.97 5.79
CA LYS A 179 -24.67 2.62 4.53
C LYS A 179 -24.82 1.13 4.20
N LEU A 180 -24.64 0.24 5.17
CA LEU A 180 -24.79 -1.20 5.01
C LEU A 180 -26.27 -1.56 4.71
N GLU A 181 -27.22 -0.91 5.36
CA GLU A 181 -28.66 -1.09 5.08
C GLU A 181 -29.02 -0.64 3.67
N ALA A 182 -28.46 0.48 3.19
CA ALA A 182 -28.66 0.96 1.84
C ALA A 182 -28.06 0.00 0.80
N GLU A 183 -26.87 -0.53 1.04
CA GLU A 183 -26.22 -1.51 0.19
C GLU A 183 -27.00 -2.83 0.16
N LEU A 184 -27.43 -3.31 1.31
CA LEU A 184 -28.26 -4.51 1.43
C LEU A 184 -29.60 -4.35 0.69
N LYS A 185 -30.22 -3.18 0.78
CA LYS A 185 -31.44 -2.87 0.03
C LYS A 185 -31.18 -2.90 -1.47
N TYR A 186 -30.10 -2.27 -1.93
CA TYR A 186 -29.70 -2.28 -3.34
C TYR A 186 -29.47 -3.70 -3.86
N GLN A 187 -28.73 -4.53 -3.10
CA GLN A 187 -28.46 -5.91 -3.49
C GLN A 187 -29.74 -6.76 -3.53
N ARG A 188 -30.65 -6.56 -2.60
CA ARG A 188 -31.95 -7.23 -2.62
C ARG A 188 -32.82 -6.83 -3.84
N GLU A 189 -32.87 -5.55 -4.16
CA GLU A 189 -33.58 -5.05 -5.33
C GLU A 189 -32.95 -5.55 -6.64
N PHE A 190 -31.63 -5.61 -6.68
CA PHE A 190 -30.87 -6.18 -7.80
C PHE A 190 -31.18 -7.66 -7.98
N LEU A 191 -31.09 -8.46 -6.92
CA LEU A 191 -31.42 -9.89 -6.94
C LEU A 191 -32.86 -10.13 -7.38
N GLU A 192 -33.81 -9.34 -6.88
CA GLU A 192 -35.21 -9.43 -7.30
C GLU A 192 -35.36 -9.13 -8.79
N SER A 193 -34.66 -8.14 -9.32
CA SER A 193 -34.68 -7.81 -10.75
C SER A 193 -34.11 -8.95 -11.61
N VAL A 194 -33.03 -9.59 -11.16
CA VAL A 194 -32.42 -10.76 -11.83
C VAL A 194 -33.39 -11.94 -11.82
N ARG A 195 -34.04 -12.22 -10.68
CA ARG A 195 -35.02 -13.29 -10.54
C ARG A 195 -36.25 -13.05 -11.43
N LYS A 196 -36.75 -11.82 -11.51
CA LYS A 196 -37.86 -11.45 -12.44
C LYS A 196 -37.49 -11.67 -13.91
N LYS A 197 -36.23 -11.43 -14.28
CA LYS A 197 -35.75 -11.74 -15.63
C LYS A 197 -35.67 -13.25 -15.88
N HIS A 198 -35.21 -14.03 -14.90
CA HIS A 198 -35.16 -15.49 -15.02
C HIS A 198 -36.55 -16.15 -15.05
N SER A 199 -37.54 -15.61 -14.34
CA SER A 199 -38.89 -16.11 -14.35
C SER A 199 -39.69 -15.74 -15.62
N ASN A 200 -39.13 -14.87 -16.46
CA ASN A 200 -39.77 -14.49 -17.71
C ASN A 200 -39.44 -15.53 -18.81
N GLU A 201 -40.39 -16.42 -19.07
CA GLU A 201 -40.27 -17.48 -20.10
C GLU A 201 -39.93 -16.93 -21.50
N LYS A 202 -40.36 -15.71 -21.83
CA LYS A 202 -40.01 -15.06 -23.10
C LYS A 202 -38.53 -14.68 -23.17
N PHE A 203 -37.94 -14.31 -22.05
CA PHE A 203 -36.52 -13.99 -22.00
C PHE A 203 -35.67 -15.25 -22.06
N THR A 204 -35.97 -16.28 -21.30
CA THR A 204 -35.23 -17.54 -21.29
C THR A 204 -35.30 -18.33 -22.58
N ALA A 205 -36.43 -18.20 -23.32
CA ALA A 205 -36.64 -18.90 -24.61
C ALA A 205 -36.00 -18.20 -25.83
N HIS A 206 -35.73 -16.87 -25.76
CA HIS A 206 -35.25 -16.09 -26.90
C HIS A 206 -33.87 -15.46 -26.69
N ALA A 207 -33.35 -15.44 -25.48
CA ALA A 207 -32.05 -14.88 -25.21
C ALA A 207 -30.91 -15.88 -25.59
N PRO A 208 -29.79 -15.40 -26.13
CA PRO A 208 -28.62 -16.24 -26.38
C PRO A 208 -28.12 -16.93 -25.10
N GLU A 209 -27.71 -18.21 -25.18
CA GLU A 209 -27.27 -19.00 -24.06
C GLU A 209 -26.19 -18.29 -23.20
N LYS A 210 -25.29 -17.53 -23.84
CA LYS A 210 -24.26 -16.74 -23.15
C LYS A 210 -24.84 -15.69 -22.22
N VAL A 211 -25.96 -15.05 -22.59
CA VAL A 211 -26.61 -14.03 -21.78
C VAL A 211 -27.32 -14.66 -20.59
N VAL A 212 -28.00 -15.79 -20.80
CA VAL A 212 -28.62 -16.54 -19.71
C VAL A 212 -27.61 -17.08 -18.73
N ALA A 213 -26.44 -17.54 -19.18
CA ALA A 213 -25.36 -18.00 -18.33
C ALA A 213 -24.76 -16.87 -17.46
N VAL A 214 -24.59 -15.67 -18.03
CA VAL A 214 -24.11 -14.48 -17.29
C VAL A 214 -25.11 -14.05 -16.22
N GLU A 215 -26.41 -14.04 -16.52
CA GLU A 215 -27.42 -13.68 -15.53
C GLU A 215 -27.52 -14.72 -14.40
N ARG A 216 -27.40 -16.02 -14.71
CA ARG A 216 -27.32 -17.09 -13.68
C ARG A 216 -26.10 -16.93 -12.76
N LYS A 217 -24.97 -16.54 -13.35
CA LYS A 217 -23.77 -16.26 -12.55
C LYS A 217 -23.98 -15.06 -11.61
N LYS A 218 -24.62 -13.99 -12.08
CA LYS A 218 -24.96 -12.83 -11.24
C LYS A 218 -25.90 -13.19 -10.09
N GLU A 219 -26.86 -14.12 -10.32
CA GLU A 219 -27.72 -14.61 -9.26
C GLU A 219 -26.98 -15.43 -8.20
N ALA A 220 -25.97 -16.18 -8.63
CA ALA A 220 -25.14 -16.99 -7.71
C ALA A 220 -24.11 -16.16 -6.93
N ASP A 221 -23.68 -15.04 -7.51
CA ASP A 221 -22.67 -14.13 -6.93
C ASP A 221 -23.33 -13.04 -6.02
N SER A 222 -24.67 -12.92 -6.00
CA SER A 222 -25.46 -11.97 -5.18
C SER A 222 -26.09 -12.62 -3.98
#